data_82d645ae2a87123ea0a3b2c4b718a086
#
_entry.id   82d645ae2a87123ea0a3b2c4b718a086
#
_cell.length_a   1.000
_cell.length_b   1.000
_cell.length_c   1.000
_cell.angle_alpha   90.00
_cell.angle_beta   90.00
_cell.angle_gamma   90.00
#
_symmetry.space_group_name_H-M   'P 1'
#
loop_
_entity.id
_entity.type
_entity.pdbx_description
1 polymer ?
#
loop_
_entity_poly.entity_id
_entity_poly.type
_entity_poly.pdbx_seq_one_letter_code
_entity_poly.pdbx_strand_id
1 'polypeptide(L)'
;MAHDARRYPAMSRRERVLARIRDTPPGFVRTYGDVSPGAPRFAGAVLAECDDDGVPWHRIVRADGSLAKGERQRRLLAAEDVPFRGARVDMRTARLPCD
;
A
#
# COMPACT_ATOMS: atom_id res chain seq x y z
N MET A 1 -3.67 -22.44 2.41
CA MET A 1 -2.88 -23.47 2.43
C MET A 1 -1.45 -23.29 2.77
N ALA A 2 -0.79 -24.34 2.74
CA ALA A 2 0.59 -24.41 3.07
C ALA A 2 1.52 -23.52 2.27
N HIS A 3 1.11 -23.03 1.14
CA HIS A 3 1.84 -22.16 0.38
C HIS A 3 2.21 -20.87 1.05
N ASP A 4 1.28 -20.20 1.73
CA ASP A 4 1.56 -18.95 2.42
C ASP A 4 2.48 -19.17 3.61
N ALA A 5 2.28 -20.24 4.32
CA ALA A 5 3.13 -20.59 5.45
C ALA A 5 4.57 -20.85 5.00
N ARG A 6 4.78 -21.42 3.84
CA ARG A 6 6.11 -21.64 3.31
C ARG A 6 6.76 -20.36 2.85
N ARG A 7 5.95 -19.44 2.32
CA ARG A 7 6.45 -18.21 1.77
C ARG A 7 6.88 -17.22 2.85
N TYR A 8 6.14 -17.21 3.95
CA TYR A 8 6.40 -16.30 5.06
C TYR A 8 6.43 -17.03 6.40
N PRO A 9 7.20 -18.12 6.51
CA PRO A 9 7.07 -19.04 7.65
C PRO A 9 7.34 -18.45 9.02
N ALA A 10 8.15 -17.44 9.10
CA ALA A 10 8.52 -16.83 10.36
C ALA A 10 8.03 -15.39 10.51
N MET A 11 7.26 -14.90 9.56
CA MET A 11 6.83 -13.51 9.60
C MET A 11 5.63 -13.31 10.50
N SER A 12 5.69 -12.26 11.31
CA SER A 12 4.54 -11.79 12.06
C SER A 12 3.54 -11.15 11.10
N ARG A 13 2.34 -10.90 11.60
CA ARG A 13 1.32 -10.20 10.84
C ARG A 13 1.82 -8.82 10.36
N ARG A 14 2.50 -8.10 11.24
CA ARG A 14 3.09 -6.81 10.93
C ARG A 14 4.11 -6.92 9.79
N GLU A 15 4.98 -7.90 9.87
CA GLU A 15 6.01 -8.12 8.86
C GLU A 15 5.42 -8.47 7.50
N ARG A 16 4.34 -9.25 7.48
CA ARG A 16 3.66 -9.57 6.23
C ARG A 16 3.05 -8.34 5.57
N VAL A 17 2.46 -7.45 6.38
CA VAL A 17 1.93 -6.19 5.85
C VAL A 17 3.05 -5.35 5.26
N LEU A 18 4.15 -5.19 5.97
CA LEU A 18 5.30 -4.44 5.47
C LEU A 18 5.87 -5.03 4.18
N ALA A 19 5.92 -6.35 4.09
CA ALA A 19 6.40 -7.02 2.88
C ALA A 19 5.51 -6.69 1.68
N ARG A 20 4.20 -6.71 1.86
CA ARG A 20 3.27 -6.36 0.78
C ARG A 20 3.40 -4.90 0.36
N ILE A 21 3.62 -4.01 1.32
CA ILE A 21 3.84 -2.60 1.03
C ILE A 21 5.12 -2.42 0.20
N ARG A 22 6.21 -3.06 0.62
CA ARG A 22 7.49 -3.00 -0.10
C ARG A 22 7.41 -3.56 -1.50
N ASP A 23 6.54 -4.54 -1.72
CA ASP A 23 6.34 -5.16 -3.03
C ASP A 23 5.50 -4.33 -3.98
N THR A 24 4.99 -3.20 -3.54
CA THR A 24 4.20 -2.31 -4.40
C THR A 24 5.14 -1.46 -5.23
N PRO A 25 5.22 -1.68 -6.56
CA PRO A 25 6.22 -0.98 -7.38
C PRO A 25 5.83 0.46 -7.70
N PRO A 26 6.80 1.28 -8.12
CA PRO A 26 6.51 2.65 -8.55
C PRO A 26 5.50 2.65 -9.70
N GLY A 27 4.62 3.64 -9.71
CA GLY A 27 3.59 3.75 -10.74
C GLY A 27 2.30 3.03 -10.41
N PHE A 28 2.30 2.24 -9.34
CA PHE A 28 1.13 1.49 -8.88
C PHE A 28 0.80 1.82 -7.45
N VAL A 29 -0.44 1.54 -7.07
CA VAL A 29 -0.89 1.70 -5.68
C VAL A 29 -1.61 0.44 -5.21
N ARG A 30 -1.65 0.27 -3.90
CA ARG A 30 -2.48 -0.74 -3.24
C ARG A 30 -3.32 -0.05 -2.18
N THR A 31 -4.42 -0.65 -1.81
CA THR A 31 -5.24 -0.11 -0.73
C THR A 31 -4.75 -0.67 0.61
N TYR A 32 -5.17 -0.04 1.70
CA TYR A 32 -4.91 -0.57 3.03
C TYR A 32 -5.42 -2.00 3.17
N GLY A 33 -6.59 -2.30 2.58
CA GLY A 33 -7.14 -3.64 2.59
C GLY A 33 -6.35 -4.63 1.75
N ASP A 34 -5.71 -4.17 0.68
CA ASP A 34 -4.88 -5.04 -0.17
C ASP A 34 -3.65 -5.55 0.58
N VAL A 35 -3.05 -4.70 1.43
CA VAL A 35 -1.85 -5.09 2.18
C VAL A 35 -2.19 -5.71 3.54
N SER A 36 -3.41 -5.51 4.02
CA SER A 36 -3.88 -6.10 5.27
C SER A 36 -5.30 -6.63 5.07
N PRO A 37 -5.47 -7.78 4.38
CA PRO A 37 -6.80 -8.31 4.06
C PRO A 37 -7.65 -8.51 5.31
N GLY A 38 -8.88 -7.98 5.27
CA GLY A 38 -9.80 -8.07 6.37
C GLY A 38 -9.57 -7.10 7.52
N ALA A 39 -8.44 -6.36 7.50
CA ALA A 39 -8.08 -5.45 8.58
C ALA A 39 -7.32 -4.23 8.07
N PRO A 40 -7.94 -3.38 7.26
CA PRO A 40 -7.23 -2.22 6.68
C PRO A 40 -6.68 -1.25 7.73
N ARG A 41 -7.35 -1.12 8.88
CA ARG A 41 -6.86 -0.25 9.96
C ARG A 41 -5.53 -0.73 10.53
N PHE A 42 -5.31 -2.03 10.50
CA PHE A 42 -4.04 -2.58 10.96
C PHE A 42 -2.88 -2.08 10.10
N ALA A 43 -3.08 -2.02 8.77
CA ALA A 43 -2.07 -1.48 7.87
C ALA A 43 -1.76 -0.01 8.20
N GLY A 44 -2.80 0.77 8.49
CA GLY A 44 -2.62 2.17 8.89
C GLY A 44 -1.79 2.29 10.16
N ALA A 45 -2.05 1.43 11.15
CA ALA A 45 -1.29 1.43 12.40
C ALA A 45 0.17 1.03 12.17
N VAL A 46 0.40 0.04 11.31
CA VAL A 46 1.76 -0.40 10.98
C VAL A 46 2.54 0.75 10.33
N LEU A 47 1.94 1.45 9.39
CA LEU A 47 2.59 2.58 8.73
C LEU A 47 2.85 3.74 9.69
N ALA A 48 1.91 4.00 10.60
CA ALA A 48 2.06 5.09 11.57
C ALA A 48 3.25 4.87 12.50
N GLU A 49 3.59 3.61 12.78
CA GLU A 49 4.69 3.25 13.66
C GLU A 49 6.01 3.00 12.92
N CYS A 50 5.97 3.03 11.60
CA CYS A 50 7.14 2.68 10.79
C CYS A 50 8.02 3.90 10.55
N ASP A 51 9.27 3.82 10.96
CA ASP A 51 10.26 4.87 10.75
C ASP A 51 11.20 4.59 9.58
N ASP A 52 10.98 3.50 8.87
CA ASP A 52 11.87 3.07 7.79
C ASP A 52 11.60 3.87 6.52
N ASP A 53 12.54 4.69 6.10
CA ASP A 53 12.43 5.51 4.90
C ASP A 53 12.35 4.68 3.62
N GLY A 54 12.76 3.42 3.68
CA GLY A 54 12.67 2.51 2.54
C GLY A 54 11.28 1.96 2.28
N VAL A 55 10.33 2.20 3.17
CA VAL A 55 8.95 1.72 3.00
C VAL A 55 8.18 2.71 2.14
N PRO A 56 7.65 2.27 0.98
CA PRO A 56 6.91 3.17 0.08
C PRO A 56 5.47 3.41 0.56
N TRP A 57 5.34 4.06 1.71
CA TRP A 57 4.05 4.34 2.33
C TRP A 57 3.11 5.13 1.41
N HIS A 58 3.68 5.97 0.56
CA HIS A 58 2.89 6.82 -0.34
C HIS A 58 2.12 6.02 -1.39
N ARG A 59 2.51 4.78 -1.65
CA ARG A 59 1.82 3.90 -2.60
C ARG A 59 0.60 3.20 -2.01
N ILE A 60 0.30 3.45 -0.73
CA ILE A 60 -0.86 2.86 -0.07
C ILE A 60 -1.93 3.95 0.07
N VAL A 61 -3.11 3.67 -0.46
CA VAL A 61 -4.20 4.64 -0.53
C VAL A 61 -5.49 4.03 0.03
N ARG A 62 -6.49 4.87 0.24
CA ARG A 62 -7.80 4.37 0.66
C ARG A 62 -8.49 3.67 -0.50
N ALA A 63 -9.48 2.84 -0.18
CA ALA A 63 -10.18 2.03 -1.17
C ALA A 63 -10.76 2.85 -2.33
N ASP A 64 -11.15 4.08 -2.09
CA ASP A 64 -11.69 4.96 -3.12
C ASP A 64 -10.62 5.78 -3.86
N GLY A 65 -9.34 5.54 -3.57
CA GLY A 65 -8.23 6.25 -4.19
C GLY A 65 -7.86 7.56 -3.50
N SER A 66 -8.59 7.95 -2.44
CA SER A 66 -8.25 9.17 -1.73
C SER A 66 -6.98 8.98 -0.90
N LEU A 67 -6.30 10.09 -0.63
CA LEU A 67 -4.99 10.08 0.03
C LEU A 67 -5.13 10.42 1.50
N ALA A 68 -4.55 9.57 2.36
CA ALA A 68 -4.58 9.80 3.80
C ALA A 68 -3.57 10.86 4.24
N LYS A 69 -2.52 11.09 3.45
CA LYS A 69 -1.41 11.97 3.81
C LYS A 69 -1.31 13.24 2.96
N GLY A 70 -2.36 13.55 2.23
CA GLY A 70 -2.52 14.84 1.57
C GLY A 70 -1.50 15.13 0.47
N GLU A 71 -1.11 16.39 0.38
CA GLU A 71 -0.31 16.91 -0.72
C GLU A 71 1.07 16.25 -0.87
N ARG A 72 1.72 15.94 0.22
CA ARG A 72 3.01 15.28 0.18
C ARG A 72 2.90 13.92 -0.52
N GLN A 73 1.88 13.15 -0.18
CA GLN A 73 1.62 11.86 -0.79
C GLN A 73 1.31 12.03 -2.29
N ARG A 74 0.49 13.03 -2.61
CA ARG A 74 0.14 13.32 -4.00
C ARG A 74 1.37 13.61 -4.85
N ARG A 75 2.28 14.43 -4.33
CA ARG A 75 3.50 14.78 -5.07
C ARG A 75 4.38 13.56 -5.33
N LEU A 76 4.52 12.69 -4.34
CA LEU A 76 5.32 11.48 -4.50
C LEU A 76 4.72 10.55 -5.55
N LEU A 77 3.39 10.39 -5.55
CA LEU A 77 2.70 9.56 -6.53
C LEU A 77 2.78 10.18 -7.93
N ALA A 78 2.60 11.48 -8.03
CA ALA A 78 2.70 12.17 -9.31
C ALA A 78 4.11 12.03 -9.91
N ALA A 79 5.13 12.07 -9.08
CA ALA A 79 6.51 11.88 -9.53
C ALA A 79 6.74 10.46 -10.09
N GLU A 80 5.89 9.51 -9.74
CA GLU A 80 5.94 8.14 -10.25
C GLU A 80 4.95 7.92 -11.40
N ASP A 81 4.37 8.99 -11.91
CA ASP A 81 3.41 8.96 -13.02
C ASP A 81 2.11 8.21 -12.69
N VAL A 82 1.73 8.18 -11.42
CA VAL A 82 0.46 7.58 -11.02
C VAL A 82 -0.69 8.47 -11.51
N PRO A 83 -1.64 7.93 -12.27
CA PRO A 83 -2.75 8.75 -12.78
C PRO A 83 -3.76 9.10 -11.70
N PHE A 84 -4.28 10.31 -11.80
CA PHE A 84 -5.30 10.82 -10.88
C PHE A 84 -6.58 11.17 -11.62
N ARG A 85 -7.68 11.12 -10.90
CA ARG A 85 -8.96 11.65 -11.35
C ARG A 85 -9.41 12.63 -10.27
N GLY A 86 -9.15 13.94 -10.51
CA GLY A 86 -9.35 14.96 -9.49
C GLY A 86 -8.41 14.73 -8.32
N ALA A 87 -8.95 14.69 -7.12
CA ALA A 87 -8.15 14.52 -5.90
C ALA A 87 -7.82 13.05 -5.58
N ARG A 88 -8.34 12.11 -6.35
CA ARG A 88 -8.16 10.68 -6.08
C ARG A 88 -7.32 10.02 -7.14
N VAL A 89 -6.60 8.97 -6.74
CA VAL A 89 -5.90 8.11 -7.69
C VAL A 89 -6.93 7.43 -8.59
N ASP A 90 -6.61 7.33 -9.87
CA ASP A 90 -7.43 6.55 -10.80
C ASP A 90 -7.20 5.06 -10.54
N MET A 91 -8.04 4.49 -9.68
CA MET A 91 -7.89 3.11 -9.23
C MET A 91 -8.07 2.07 -10.33
N ARG A 92 -8.78 2.42 -11.39
CA ARG A 92 -8.97 1.49 -12.51
C ARG A 92 -7.65 1.21 -13.23
N THR A 93 -6.78 2.23 -13.25
CA THR A 93 -5.50 2.15 -13.97
C THR A 93 -4.35 1.83 -13.04
N ALA A 94 -4.32 2.43 -11.86
CA ALA A 94 -3.14 2.40 -10.98
C ALA A 94 -3.15 1.31 -9.93
N ARG A 95 -4.31 0.78 -9.56
CA ARG A 95 -4.36 -0.23 -8.52
C ARG A 95 -3.72 -1.53 -9.00
N LEU A 96 -2.73 -1.99 -8.22
CA LEU A 96 -2.08 -3.24 -8.53
C LEU A 96 -3.05 -4.39 -8.33
N PRO A 97 -3.23 -5.28 -9.31
CA PRO A 97 -4.15 -6.40 -9.14
C PRO A 97 -3.76 -7.29 -7.97
N CYS A 98 -4.79 -7.78 -7.25
CA CYS A 98 -4.59 -8.77 -6.20
C CYS A 98 -4.83 -10.15 -6.79
N ASP A 99 -3.93 -11.04 -6.54
CA ASP A 99 -4.08 -12.42 -7.00
C ASP A 99 -4.86 -13.29 -6.03
#